data_84013b68d4139529bd8cf577c3393ccb
#
_entry.id   84013b68d4139529bd8cf577c3393ccb
#
_cell.length_a   1.000
_cell.length_b   1.000
_cell.length_c   1.000
_cell.angle_alpha   90.00
_cell.angle_beta   90.00
_cell.angle_gamma   90.00
#
_symmetry.space_group_name_H-M   'P 1'
#
loop_
_entity.id
_entity.type
_entity.pdbx_description
1 polymer ?
#
loop_
_entity_poly.entity_id
_entity_poly.type
_entity_poly.pdbx_seq_one_letter_code
_entity_poly.pdbx_strand_id
1 'polypeptide(L)'
;MAPQPTTYFHSVELQRKKCQGCVSCVKLCPTEAIRVRNGKAEILGDRCIDCGACAAGCPYHAFNVKTDTLDGLADYAYNIVLPAPSLYAQFPDNIPLESIWQGLHN
;
A
#
# COMPACT_ATOMS: atom_id res chain seq x y z
N MET A 1 4.02 19.49 19.47
CA MET A 1 5.12 18.54 19.21
C MET A 1 5.67 18.78 17.82
N ALA A 2 6.94 19.07 17.71
CA ALA A 2 7.59 19.07 16.40
C ALA A 2 7.51 17.65 15.81
N PRO A 3 7.12 17.49 14.53
CA PRO A 3 7.15 16.16 13.92
C PRO A 3 8.57 15.64 13.93
N GLN A 4 8.78 14.51 14.58
CA GLN A 4 10.05 13.79 14.49
C GLN A 4 10.28 13.46 13.02
N PRO A 5 11.48 13.65 12.47
CA PRO A 5 11.76 13.18 11.13
C PRO A 5 11.53 11.68 11.13
N THR A 6 10.47 11.26 10.48
CA THR A 6 10.19 9.84 10.34
C THR A 6 11.26 9.25 9.42
N THR A 7 12.11 8.42 9.97
CA THR A 7 13.04 7.61 9.19
C THR A 7 12.30 6.48 8.46
N TYR A 8 11.00 6.43 8.63
CA TYR A 8 10.14 5.40 8.04
C TYR A 8 9.88 5.69 6.58
N PHE A 9 10.12 4.68 5.74
CA PHE A 9 9.82 4.74 4.31
C PHE A 9 8.34 4.51 4.07
N HIS A 10 7.70 5.42 3.35
CA HIS A 10 6.32 5.27 2.92
C HIS A 10 6.23 4.95 1.43
N SER A 11 5.39 3.97 1.09
CA SER A 11 5.12 3.59 -0.30
C SER A 11 4.10 4.52 -0.97
N VAL A 12 3.22 5.15 -0.18
CA VAL A 12 2.20 6.05 -0.69
C VAL A 12 2.75 7.46 -0.81
N GLU A 13 2.66 8.03 -2.00
CA GLU A 13 3.08 9.40 -2.30
C GLU A 13 1.92 10.22 -2.85
N LEU A 14 1.83 11.48 -2.43
CA LEU A 14 0.82 12.42 -2.91
C LEU A 14 1.41 13.34 -3.99
N GLN A 15 0.77 13.37 -5.15
CA GLN A 15 1.07 14.33 -6.20
C GLN A 15 0.14 15.54 -6.04
N ARG A 16 0.59 16.56 -5.31
CA ARG A 16 -0.24 17.72 -4.94
C ARG A 16 -0.84 18.44 -6.15
N LYS A 17 -0.15 18.42 -7.29
CA LYS A 17 -0.63 19.06 -8.52
C LYS A 17 -1.94 18.45 -9.03
N LYS A 18 -2.15 17.15 -8.82
CA LYS A 18 -3.36 16.46 -9.25
C LYS A 18 -4.50 16.53 -8.23
N CYS A 19 -4.20 16.88 -6.98
CA CYS A 19 -5.18 16.95 -5.91
C CYS A 19 -6.13 18.14 -6.12
N GLN A 20 -7.44 17.87 -6.00
CA GLN A 20 -8.49 18.88 -6.12
C GLN A 20 -9.14 19.24 -4.78
N GLY A 21 -8.67 18.68 -3.68
CA GLY A 21 -9.21 18.96 -2.36
C GLY A 21 -10.59 18.38 -2.07
N CYS A 22 -10.99 17.31 -2.76
CA CYS A 22 -12.35 16.74 -2.69
C CYS A 22 -12.64 15.95 -1.40
N VAL A 23 -11.69 15.77 -0.52
CA VAL A 23 -11.73 15.09 0.79
C VAL A 23 -12.09 13.59 0.77
N SER A 24 -12.23 12.96 -0.39
CA SER A 24 -12.52 11.52 -0.48
C SER A 24 -11.48 10.67 0.25
N CYS A 25 -10.19 11.00 0.10
CA CYS A 25 -9.10 10.32 0.76
C CYS A 25 -9.15 10.43 2.30
N VAL A 26 -9.60 11.57 2.82
CA VAL A 26 -9.74 11.78 4.26
C VAL A 26 -10.73 10.79 4.87
N LYS A 27 -11.85 10.55 4.15
CA LYS A 27 -12.88 9.62 4.59
C LYS A 27 -12.43 8.16 4.53
N LEU A 28 -11.54 7.83 3.62
CA LEU A 28 -11.06 6.47 3.39
C LEU A 28 -9.90 6.06 4.29
N CYS A 29 -9.17 7.02 4.85
CA CYS A 29 -7.99 6.72 5.63
C CYS A 29 -8.38 6.13 7.01
N PRO A 30 -7.98 4.86 7.30
CA PRO A 30 -8.36 4.20 8.54
C PRO A 30 -7.66 4.75 9.77
N THR A 31 -6.53 5.45 9.59
CA THR A 31 -5.73 6.00 10.70
C THR A 31 -5.82 7.52 10.79
N GLU A 32 -6.70 8.14 10.03
CA GLU A 32 -6.86 9.60 9.99
C GLU A 32 -5.54 10.33 9.67
N ALA A 33 -4.73 9.75 8.79
CA ALA A 33 -3.41 10.28 8.42
C ALA A 33 -3.47 11.40 7.38
N ILE A 34 -4.65 11.72 6.85
CA ILE A 34 -4.79 12.70 5.77
C ILE A 34 -5.60 13.89 6.25
N ARG A 35 -5.09 15.07 5.91
CA ARG A 35 -5.76 16.35 6.15
C ARG A 35 -5.81 17.14 4.83
N VAL A 36 -6.86 17.94 4.65
CA VAL A 36 -6.95 18.87 3.53
C VAL A 36 -6.79 20.29 4.05
N ARG A 37 -5.79 20.99 3.56
CA ARG A 37 -5.50 22.37 3.90
C ARG A 37 -5.21 23.16 2.64
N ASN A 38 -5.76 24.36 2.55
CA ASN A 38 -5.58 25.24 1.37
C ASN A 38 -5.97 24.54 0.05
N GLY A 39 -7.02 23.72 0.08
CA GLY A 39 -7.52 23.00 -1.09
C GLY A 39 -6.68 21.82 -1.54
N LYS A 40 -5.70 21.38 -0.76
CA LYS A 40 -4.80 20.27 -1.08
C LYS A 40 -4.69 19.31 0.10
N ALA A 41 -4.58 18.04 -0.20
CA ALA A 41 -4.35 17.02 0.81
C ALA A 41 -2.91 17.03 1.30
N GLU A 42 -2.72 16.60 2.54
CA GLU A 42 -1.41 16.37 3.16
C GLU A 42 -1.46 15.04 3.91
N ILE A 43 -0.38 14.27 3.83
CA ILE A 43 -0.25 12.99 4.54
C ILE A 43 0.59 13.21 5.80
N LEU A 44 0.03 12.80 6.94
CA LEU A 44 0.75 12.77 8.21
C LEU A 44 1.53 11.45 8.29
N GLY A 45 2.83 11.51 8.04
CA GLY A 45 3.68 10.32 7.92
C GLY A 45 3.75 9.45 9.18
N ASP A 46 3.57 10.04 10.36
CA ASP A 46 3.55 9.33 11.63
C ASP A 46 2.28 8.48 11.86
N ARG A 47 1.23 8.72 11.07
CA ARG A 47 -0.05 8.00 11.16
C ARG A 47 -0.33 7.10 9.98
N CYS A 48 0.35 7.30 8.86
CA CYS A 48 0.15 6.52 7.64
C CYS A 48 0.66 5.08 7.82
N ILE A 49 -0.17 4.09 7.48
CA ILE A 49 0.17 2.66 7.53
C ILE A 49 0.36 2.06 6.13
N ASP A 50 0.46 2.89 5.10
CA ASP A 50 0.68 2.48 3.71
C ASP A 50 -0.36 1.48 3.16
N CYS A 51 -1.62 1.58 3.61
CA CYS A 51 -2.68 0.66 3.20
C CYS A 51 -3.19 0.88 1.77
N GLY A 52 -2.93 2.05 1.17
CA GLY A 52 -3.31 2.36 -0.21
C GLY A 52 -4.78 2.71 -0.43
N ALA A 53 -5.62 2.77 0.60
CA ALA A 53 -7.04 3.09 0.47
C ALA A 53 -7.28 4.45 -0.20
N CYS A 54 -6.45 5.45 0.13
CA CYS A 54 -6.51 6.79 -0.47
C CYS A 54 -6.21 6.76 -1.96
N ALA A 55 -5.23 5.96 -2.38
CA ALA A 55 -4.87 5.83 -3.79
C ALA A 55 -5.99 5.16 -4.59
N ALA A 56 -6.60 4.13 -4.03
CA ALA A 56 -7.71 3.42 -4.66
C ALA A 56 -8.96 4.28 -4.82
N GLY A 57 -9.20 5.19 -3.86
CA GLY A 57 -10.42 6.01 -3.81
C GLY A 57 -10.30 7.42 -4.39
N CYS A 58 -9.12 7.85 -4.84
CA CYS A 58 -8.94 9.18 -5.38
C CYS A 58 -9.41 9.26 -6.85
N PRO A 59 -10.47 10.04 -7.17
CA PRO A 59 -10.97 10.13 -8.55
C PRO A 59 -10.01 10.87 -9.49
N TYR A 60 -9.08 11.63 -8.94
CA TYR A 60 -8.10 12.41 -9.71
C TYR A 60 -6.75 11.73 -9.82
N HIS A 61 -6.61 10.52 -9.28
CA HIS A 61 -5.36 9.76 -9.25
C HIS A 61 -4.17 10.57 -8.72
N ALA A 62 -4.42 11.33 -7.66
CA ALA A 62 -3.41 12.20 -7.03
C ALA A 62 -2.39 11.41 -6.19
N PHE A 63 -2.72 10.19 -5.80
CA PHE A 63 -1.84 9.34 -5.02
C PHE A 63 -1.15 8.32 -5.93
N ASN A 64 0.13 8.10 -5.69
CA ASN A 64 0.92 7.06 -6.32
C ASN A 64 1.42 6.10 -5.25
N VAL A 65 1.42 4.81 -5.54
CA VAL A 65 1.94 3.78 -4.64
C VAL A 65 3.16 3.16 -5.29
N LYS A 66 4.31 3.23 -4.63
CA LYS A 66 5.52 2.55 -5.07
C LYS A 66 5.38 1.07 -4.77
N THR A 67 5.46 0.26 -5.80
CA THR A 67 5.37 -1.19 -5.70
C THR A 67 6.52 -1.84 -6.46
N ASP A 68 7.00 -2.96 -5.92
CA ASP A 68 7.94 -3.81 -6.63
C ASP A 68 7.19 -4.73 -7.58
N THR A 69 7.89 -5.21 -8.59
CA THR A 69 7.37 -6.20 -9.54
C THR A 69 8.05 -7.55 -9.33
N LEU A 70 7.39 -8.63 -9.76
CA LEU A 70 7.97 -9.97 -9.67
C LEU A 70 9.22 -10.13 -10.56
N ASP A 71 9.36 -9.31 -11.59
CA ASP A 71 10.54 -9.33 -12.47
C ASP A 71 11.83 -9.06 -11.71
N GLY A 72 11.78 -8.27 -10.63
CA GLY A 72 12.92 -8.00 -9.77
C GLY A 72 13.49 -9.21 -9.04
N LEU A 73 12.74 -10.32 -8.95
CA LEU A 73 13.20 -11.55 -8.30
C LEU A 73 14.40 -12.16 -9.02
N ALA A 74 14.53 -11.95 -10.33
CA ALA A 74 15.63 -12.47 -11.12
C ALA A 74 16.99 -11.85 -10.76
N ASP A 75 16.98 -10.67 -10.12
CA ASP A 75 18.20 -9.96 -9.73
C ASP A 75 18.87 -10.56 -8.48
N TYR A 76 18.19 -11.46 -7.79
CA TYR A 76 18.67 -12.06 -6.55
C TYR A 76 19.04 -13.52 -6.75
N ALA A 77 20.14 -13.94 -6.13
CA ALA A 77 20.58 -15.34 -6.15
C ALA A 77 19.66 -16.27 -5.36
N TYR A 78 18.96 -15.72 -4.37
CA TYR A 78 18.08 -16.45 -3.47
C TYR A 78 16.79 -15.68 -3.23
N ASN A 79 15.66 -16.36 -3.42
CA ASN A 79 14.35 -15.80 -3.14
C ASN A 79 13.64 -16.65 -2.10
N ILE A 80 13.10 -16.02 -1.07
CA ILE A 80 12.36 -16.70 0.01
C ILE A 80 10.91 -16.24 -0.05
N VAL A 81 9.98 -17.18 -0.10
CA VAL A 81 8.55 -16.90 -0.06
C VAL A 81 8.03 -17.13 1.37
N LEU A 82 7.42 -16.10 1.94
CA LEU A 82 6.83 -16.15 3.28
C LEU A 82 5.33 -15.91 3.18
N PRO A 83 4.53 -16.95 2.83
CA PRO A 83 3.08 -16.77 2.71
C PRO A 83 2.44 -16.57 4.08
N ALA A 84 1.53 -15.60 4.18
CA ALA A 84 0.74 -15.41 5.38
C ALA A 84 -0.27 -16.58 5.55
N PRO A 85 -0.61 -16.99 6.78
CA PRO A 85 -1.60 -18.05 6.98
C PRO A 85 -2.94 -17.79 6.31
N SER A 86 -3.35 -16.53 6.19
CA SER A 86 -4.58 -16.13 5.51
C SER A 86 -4.60 -16.49 4.02
N LEU A 87 -3.45 -16.72 3.39
CA LEU A 87 -3.38 -17.12 1.99
C LEU A 87 -4.11 -18.46 1.78
N TYR A 88 -3.91 -19.42 2.68
CA TYR A 88 -4.47 -20.77 2.56
C TYR A 88 -6.00 -20.75 2.63
N ALA A 89 -6.57 -19.80 3.34
CA ALA A 89 -8.02 -19.62 3.46
C ALA A 89 -8.67 -19.07 2.17
N GLN A 90 -7.89 -18.58 1.22
CA GLN A 90 -8.39 -18.06 -0.06
C GLN A 90 -8.72 -19.18 -1.06
N PHE A 91 -8.29 -20.40 -0.80
CA PHE A 91 -8.49 -21.53 -1.69
C PHE A 91 -9.61 -22.44 -1.17
N PRO A 92 -10.40 -23.07 -2.06
CA PRO A 92 -11.38 -24.07 -1.65
C PRO A 92 -10.74 -25.28 -0.96
N ASP A 93 -11.49 -25.98 -0.10
CA ASP A 93 -10.99 -27.12 0.69
C ASP A 93 -10.48 -28.28 -0.18
N ASN A 94 -10.93 -28.37 -1.43
CA ASN A 94 -10.51 -29.42 -2.36
C ASN A 94 -9.13 -29.17 -3.01
N ILE A 95 -8.51 -28.01 -2.75
CA ILE A 95 -7.16 -27.71 -3.23
C ILE A 95 -6.14 -28.16 -2.17
N PRO A 96 -5.26 -29.13 -2.48
CA PRO A 96 -4.24 -29.55 -1.52
C PRO A 96 -3.17 -28.49 -1.32
N LEU A 97 -2.56 -28.46 -0.12
CA LEU A 97 -1.49 -27.50 0.21
C LEU A 97 -0.29 -27.61 -0.73
N GLU A 98 0.02 -28.82 -1.19
CA GLU A 98 1.11 -29.05 -2.13
C GLU A 98 0.93 -28.28 -3.45
N SER A 99 -0.30 -28.19 -3.93
CA SER A 99 -0.62 -27.45 -5.14
C SER A 99 -0.38 -25.95 -4.98
N ILE A 100 -0.70 -25.40 -3.80
CA ILE A 100 -0.47 -24.00 -3.45
C ILE A 100 1.03 -23.72 -3.41
N TRP A 101 1.80 -24.59 -2.77
CA TRP A 101 3.26 -24.46 -2.67
C TRP A 101 3.94 -24.57 -4.03
N GLN A 102 3.49 -25.47 -4.89
CA GLN A 102 4.01 -25.57 -6.26
C GLN A 102 3.74 -24.29 -7.06
N GLY A 103 2.56 -23.70 -6.92
CA GLY A 103 2.24 -22.44 -7.57
C GLY A 103 3.15 -21.28 -7.12
N LEU A 104 3.48 -21.24 -5.84
CA LEU A 104 4.41 -20.22 -5.31
C LEU A 104 5.85 -20.46 -5.74
N HIS A 105 6.23 -21.73 -5.95
CA HIS A 105 7.60 -22.09 -6.35
C HIS A 105 7.88 -21.80 -7.83
N ASN A 106 6.86 -21.88 -8.66
CA ASN A 106 6.97 -21.60 -10.10
C ASN A 106 6.79 -20.11 -10.38
#